data_0c8011c5cd881363a208f40faf5a8dca
#
_entry.id   0c8011c5cd881363a208f40faf5a8dca
#
_cell.length_a   1.000
_cell.length_b   1.000
_cell.length_c   1.000
_cell.angle_alpha   90.00
_cell.angle_beta   90.00
_cell.angle_gamma   90.00
#
_symmetry.space_group_name_H-M   'P 1'
#
loop_
_entity.id
_entity.type
_entity.pdbx_description
1 polymer ?
#
loop_
_entity_poly.entity_id
_entity_poly.type
_entity_poly.pdbx_seq_one_letter_code
_entity_poly.pdbx_strand_id
1 'polypeptide(L)'
;MQSLPVRVARSDLPTDLQVGQRVDLYSVATSATQSTTDPVIAALGLTVEAIDQKSKDLGGDIGIVLSISKSSVLSVVRAIAYSRVVVVRDAI
;
A
#
# COMPACT_ATOMS: atom_id res chain seq x y z
N MET A 1 -0.24 -5.23 -17.47
CA MET A 1 -0.42 -4.89 -16.05
C MET A 1 -0.02 -6.04 -15.17
N GLN A 2 0.60 -5.75 -14.05
CA GLN A 2 1.03 -6.74 -13.07
C GLN A 2 0.18 -6.60 -11.82
N SER A 3 0.04 -7.71 -11.10
CA SER A 3 -0.64 -7.71 -9.81
C SER A 3 0.40 -7.63 -8.71
N LEU A 4 0.31 -6.62 -7.87
CA LEU A 4 1.26 -6.40 -6.77
C LEU A 4 0.57 -6.66 -5.44
N PRO A 5 0.93 -7.73 -4.72
CA PRO A 5 0.41 -7.94 -3.37
C PRO A 5 1.14 -7.04 -2.38
N VAL A 6 0.37 -6.38 -1.53
CA VAL A 6 0.92 -5.48 -0.52
C VAL A 6 0.25 -5.81 0.81
N ARG A 7 1.06 -5.90 1.86
CA ARG A 7 0.56 -6.10 3.21
C ARG A 7 0.57 -4.77 3.93
N VAL A 8 -0.58 -4.36 4.46
CA VAL A 8 -0.76 -3.04 5.06
C VAL A 8 -1.38 -3.21 6.43
N ALA A 9 -0.87 -2.48 7.41
CA ALA A 9 -1.46 -2.48 8.74
C ALA A 9 -2.90 -1.94 8.65
N ARG A 10 -3.79 -2.50 9.45
CA ARG A 10 -5.20 -2.12 9.41
C ARG A 10 -5.39 -0.61 9.60
N SER A 11 -4.60 0.00 10.46
CA SER A 11 -4.68 1.43 10.73
C SER A 11 -4.17 2.30 9.57
N ASP A 12 -3.46 1.70 8.63
CA ASP A 12 -2.88 2.41 7.50
C ASP A 12 -3.69 2.25 6.21
N LEU A 13 -4.89 1.72 6.32
CA LEU A 13 -5.76 1.41 5.19
C LEU A 13 -7.12 2.08 5.41
N PRO A 14 -7.72 2.68 4.38
CA PRO A 14 -9.08 3.22 4.51
C PRO A 14 -10.06 2.12 4.92
N THR A 15 -10.95 2.42 5.86
CA THR A 15 -11.85 1.41 6.41
C THR A 15 -12.90 0.93 5.42
N ASP A 16 -13.21 1.75 4.42
CA ASP A 16 -14.23 1.44 3.43
C ASP A 16 -13.66 1.16 2.05
N LEU A 17 -12.40 0.73 2.01
CA LEU A 17 -11.74 0.45 0.73
C LEU A 17 -12.41 -0.75 0.04
N GLN A 18 -12.64 -0.61 -1.26
CA GLN A 18 -13.30 -1.63 -2.07
C GLN A 18 -12.52 -1.90 -3.35
N VAL A 19 -12.71 -3.11 -3.87
CA VAL A 19 -12.13 -3.50 -5.16
C VAL A 19 -12.63 -2.55 -6.25
N GLY A 20 -11.74 -2.14 -7.12
CA GLY A 20 -12.04 -1.21 -8.20
C GLY A 20 -11.71 0.24 -7.88
N GLN A 21 -11.48 0.57 -6.62
CA GLN A 21 -11.11 1.93 -6.25
C GLN A 21 -9.64 2.20 -6.54
N ARG A 22 -9.32 3.47 -6.72
CA ARG A 22 -7.95 3.90 -6.96
C ARG A 22 -7.33 4.41 -5.66
N VAL A 23 -6.06 4.06 -5.46
CA VAL A 23 -5.35 4.43 -4.25
C VAL A 23 -3.95 4.92 -4.58
N ASP A 24 -3.39 5.66 -3.65
CA ASP A 24 -1.99 6.07 -3.69
C ASP A 24 -1.26 5.35 -2.56
N LEU A 25 -0.01 4.99 -2.81
CA LEU A 25 0.84 4.35 -1.81
C LEU A 25 1.91 5.32 -1.35
N TYR A 26 2.07 5.45 -0.05
CA TYR A 26 3.14 6.21 0.56
C TYR A 26 4.00 5.27 1.39
N SER A 27 5.30 5.48 1.37
CA SER A 27 6.22 4.73 2.22
C SER A 27 6.73 5.64 3.34
N VAL A 28 6.77 5.09 4.54
CA VAL A 28 7.25 5.80 5.72
C VAL A 28 8.38 4.98 6.31
N ALA A 29 9.53 5.60 6.52
CA ALA A 29 10.68 4.89 7.08
C ALA A 29 10.36 4.38 8.48
N THR A 30 10.76 3.13 8.74
CA THR A 30 10.53 2.50 10.04
C THR A 30 11.72 2.54 10.95
N SER A 31 12.84 3.10 10.50
CA SER A 31 14.07 3.14 11.30
C SER A 31 13.88 4.05 12.51
N ALA A 32 14.23 3.53 13.68
CA ALA A 32 14.15 4.29 14.92
C ALA A 32 15.13 5.46 14.98
N THR A 33 16.17 5.44 14.16
CA THR A 33 17.16 6.50 14.14
C THR A 33 16.76 7.68 13.25
N GLN A 34 15.67 7.54 12.52
CA GLN A 34 15.18 8.55 11.59
C GLN A 34 13.95 9.22 12.18
N SER A 35 14.16 10.18 13.04
CA SER A 35 13.06 10.83 13.75
C SER A 35 12.30 11.86 12.91
N THR A 36 12.83 12.25 11.75
CA THR A 36 12.27 13.34 10.96
C THR A 36 12.06 12.97 9.50
N THR A 37 11.90 11.69 9.22
CA THR A 37 11.72 11.23 7.84
C THR A 37 10.31 11.52 7.36
N ASP A 38 10.21 12.28 6.28
CA ASP A 38 8.92 12.57 5.65
C ASP A 38 8.45 11.37 4.84
N PRO A 39 7.13 11.14 4.75
CA PRO A 39 6.60 10.12 3.85
C PRO A 39 7.00 10.38 2.41
N VAL A 40 7.26 9.32 1.68
CA VAL A 40 7.62 9.37 0.27
C VAL A 40 6.54 8.71 -0.55
N ILE A 41 6.20 9.32 -1.68
CA ILE A 41 5.22 8.73 -2.59
C ILE A 41 5.84 7.49 -3.24
N ALA A 42 5.24 6.33 -3.00
CA ALA A 42 5.70 5.10 -3.62
C ALA A 42 5.03 4.88 -4.97
N ALA A 43 3.74 5.17 -5.08
CA ALA A 43 3.00 5.04 -6.33
C ALA A 43 1.70 5.83 -6.24
N LEU A 44 1.21 6.27 -7.38
CA LEU A 44 -0.03 7.04 -7.47
C LEU A 44 -1.01 6.34 -8.41
N GLY A 45 -2.29 6.40 -8.04
CA GLY A 45 -3.37 6.00 -8.94
C GLY A 45 -3.40 4.52 -9.28
N LEU A 46 -3.14 3.65 -8.33
CA LEU A 46 -3.23 2.21 -8.54
C LEU A 46 -4.64 1.72 -8.28
N THR A 47 -5.09 0.76 -9.08
CA THR A 47 -6.42 0.18 -8.90
C THR A 47 -6.35 -1.04 -7.98
N VAL A 48 -7.27 -1.12 -7.03
CA VAL A 48 -7.37 -2.27 -6.13
C VAL A 48 -8.01 -3.43 -6.87
N GLU A 49 -7.28 -4.54 -7.02
CA GLU A 49 -7.77 -5.74 -7.69
C GLU A 49 -8.46 -6.69 -6.71
N ALA A 50 -7.93 -6.80 -5.50
CA ALA A 50 -8.46 -7.73 -4.51
C ALA A 50 -8.09 -7.28 -3.11
N ILE A 51 -8.89 -7.69 -2.14
CA ILE A 51 -8.64 -7.44 -0.72
C ILE A 51 -8.80 -8.77 0.01
N ASP A 52 -7.79 -9.14 0.79
CA ASP A 52 -7.83 -10.39 1.55
C ASP A 52 -8.58 -10.15 2.86
N GLN A 53 -9.85 -10.47 2.86
CA GLN A 53 -10.72 -10.27 4.03
C GLN A 53 -10.38 -11.21 5.19
N LYS A 54 -9.75 -12.33 4.90
CA LYS A 54 -9.45 -13.33 5.93
C LYS A 54 -8.40 -12.86 6.91
N SER A 55 -7.47 -12.03 6.47
CA SER A 55 -6.42 -11.55 7.34
C SER A 55 -6.93 -10.58 8.41
N LYS A 56 -8.15 -10.07 8.27
CA LYS A 56 -8.76 -9.21 9.27
C LYS A 56 -8.89 -9.87 10.63
N ASP A 57 -9.22 -11.15 10.62
CA ASP A 57 -9.51 -11.87 11.87
C ASP A 57 -8.27 -12.21 12.66
N LEU A 58 -7.10 -12.13 12.02
CA LEU A 58 -5.84 -12.43 12.67
C LEU A 58 -5.16 -11.18 13.20
N GLY A 59 -5.83 -10.08 13.11
CA GLY A 59 -5.37 -8.82 13.71
C GLY A 59 -4.24 -8.17 13.02
N GLY A 60 -3.71 -7.29 12.85
CA GLY A 60 -2.52 -6.68 12.33
C GLY A 60 -2.66 -6.20 10.89
N ASP A 61 -2.35 -7.08 9.96
CA ASP A 61 -2.20 -6.67 8.58
C ASP A 61 -3.32 -7.18 7.69
N ILE A 62 -3.63 -6.39 6.67
CA ILE A 62 -4.58 -6.76 5.63
C ILE A 62 -3.80 -6.84 4.32
N GLY A 63 -4.01 -7.93 3.58
CA GLY A 63 -3.42 -8.09 2.26
C GLY A 63 -4.29 -7.46 1.19
N ILE A 64 -3.70 -6.65 0.33
CA ILE A 64 -4.40 -6.12 -0.84
C ILE A 64 -3.56 -6.40 -2.07
N VAL A 65 -4.22 -6.52 -3.21
CA VAL A 65 -3.55 -6.71 -4.50
C VAL A 65 -3.88 -5.50 -5.37
N LEU A 66 -2.83 -4.89 -5.90
CA LEU A 66 -2.96 -3.67 -6.70
C LEU A 66 -2.50 -3.94 -8.13
N SER A 67 -3.19 -3.33 -9.06
CA SER A 67 -2.80 -3.37 -10.48
C SER A 67 -1.75 -2.30 -10.72
N ILE A 68 -0.63 -2.68 -11.29
CA ILE A 68 0.50 -1.78 -11.50
C ILE A 68 1.14 -2.05 -12.85
N SER A 69 1.68 -1.01 -13.49
CA SER A 69 2.38 -1.20 -14.75
C SER A 69 3.68 -1.94 -14.53
N LYS A 70 4.03 -2.80 -15.48
CA LYS A 70 5.25 -3.60 -15.40
C LYS A 70 6.49 -2.73 -15.21
N SER A 71 6.52 -1.56 -15.84
CA SER A 71 7.67 -0.67 -15.76
C SER A 71 7.84 -0.03 -14.38
N SER A 72 6.78 -0.03 -13.56
CA SER A 72 6.80 0.59 -12.24
C SER A 72 7.02 -0.41 -11.11
N VAL A 73 6.90 -1.71 -11.39
CA VAL A 73 6.93 -2.73 -10.33
C VAL A 73 8.20 -2.65 -9.49
N LEU A 74 9.36 -2.62 -10.15
CA LEU A 74 10.64 -2.62 -9.43
C LEU A 74 10.80 -1.39 -8.55
N SER A 75 10.44 -0.22 -9.06
CA SER A 75 10.53 1.02 -8.30
C SER A 75 9.66 0.97 -7.05
N VAL A 76 8.42 0.48 -7.21
CA VAL A 76 7.48 0.43 -6.10
C VAL A 76 7.91 -0.61 -5.07
N VAL A 77 8.30 -1.79 -5.50
CA VAL A 77 8.77 -2.84 -4.59
C VAL A 77 9.98 -2.35 -3.79
N ARG A 78 10.90 -1.66 -4.45
CA ARG A 78 12.07 -1.11 -3.79
C ARG A 78 11.68 -0.05 -2.76
N ALA A 79 10.70 0.78 -3.09
CA ALA A 79 10.26 1.85 -2.20
C ALA A 79 9.57 1.32 -0.94
N ILE A 80 8.88 0.18 -1.04
CA ILE A 80 8.10 -0.35 0.08
C ILE A 80 8.79 -1.48 0.83
N ALA A 81 9.96 -1.96 0.36
CA ALA A 81 10.59 -3.18 0.86
C ALA A 81 10.88 -3.15 2.36
N TYR A 82 11.32 -2.03 2.89
CA TYR A 82 11.71 -1.89 4.30
C TYR A 82 10.99 -0.73 4.96
N SER A 83 9.76 -0.46 4.51
CA SER A 83 9.04 0.71 4.95
C SER A 83 7.63 0.32 5.39
N ARG A 84 7.07 1.16 6.24
CA ARG A 84 5.65 1.10 6.52
C ARG A 84 4.91 1.67 5.33
N VAL A 85 3.90 0.96 4.87
CA VAL A 85 3.11 1.38 3.71
C VAL A 85 1.78 1.94 4.19
N VAL A 86 1.45 3.15 3.74
CA VAL A 86 0.18 3.79 4.02
C VAL A 86 -0.59 3.90 2.73
N VAL A 87 -1.84 3.49 2.74
CA VAL A 87 -2.72 3.52 1.57
C VAL A 87 -3.71 4.67 1.73
N VAL A 88 -3.77 5.54 0.74
CA VAL A 88 -4.68 6.67 0.72
C VAL A 88 -5.61 6.51 -0.48
N ARG A 89 -6.90 6.56 -0.23
CA ARG A 89 -7.88 6.45 -1.32
C ARG A 89 -7.97 7.78 -2.07
N ASP A 90 -7.92 7.70 -3.39
CA ASP A 90 -8.12 8.87 -4.23
C ASP A 90 -9.58 9.31 -4.14
N ALA A 91 -9.78 10.54 -3.73
CA ALA A 91 -11.10 11.15 -3.69
C ALA A 91 -11.34 11.90 -5.00
N ILE A 92 -12.11 11.33 -5.88
CA ILE A 92 -12.43 11.95 -7.16
C ILE A 92 -13.92 12.20 -7.25
#